data_a876607a003f76dbf685d439d7894ea8
#
_entry.id   a876607a003f76dbf685d439d7894ea8
#
_cell.length_a   1.000
_cell.length_b   1.000
_cell.length_c   1.000
_cell.angle_alpha   90.00
_cell.angle_beta   90.00
_cell.angle_gamma   90.00
#
_symmetry.space_group_name_H-M   'P 1'
#
loop_
_entity.id
_entity.type
_entity.pdbx_description
1 polymer ?
#
loop_
_entity_poly.entity_id
_entity_poly.type
_entity_poly.pdbx_seq_one_letter_code
_entity_poly.pdbx_strand_id
1 'polypeptide(L)'
;MSVKKIIKSVVAITAVVVSCLNAYGASYTTKAVPVGASKKTYMSYKAITDRTSYQYKLQKRATTGKYGIRTIDGRYCIAVGSYYCTTIGTKLDIVMENGTVVKCVLADGKDNKHTDSSNRLGRNGCIVEFIVDTKSLDKTCKKMGDMSYVSSGGLKGAVKSIRVYDETV
;
A
#
# COMPACT_ATOMS: atom_id res chain seq x y z
N MET A 1 2.17 -5.25 -59.44
CA MET A 1 1.94 -4.36 -58.27
C MET A 1 1.54 -5.19 -57.10
N SER A 2 2.47 -5.36 -56.13
CA SER A 2 2.26 -6.25 -54.95
C SER A 2 1.83 -5.38 -53.76
N VAL A 3 0.64 -5.64 -53.24
CA VAL A 3 0.10 -4.96 -52.07
C VAL A 3 0.60 -5.68 -50.83
N LYS A 4 1.58 -5.10 -50.11
CA LYS A 4 2.06 -5.61 -48.82
C LYS A 4 0.98 -5.33 -47.76
N LYS A 5 0.34 -6.38 -47.25
CA LYS A 5 -0.51 -6.35 -46.04
C LYS A 5 0.39 -6.14 -44.82
N ILE A 6 0.24 -4.98 -44.17
CA ILE A 6 0.84 -4.70 -42.87
C ILE A 6 -0.10 -5.33 -41.82
N ILE A 7 0.34 -6.43 -41.22
CA ILE A 7 -0.33 -7.03 -40.07
C ILE A 7 0.13 -6.24 -38.84
N LYS A 8 -0.77 -5.42 -38.28
CA LYS A 8 -0.56 -4.81 -36.95
C LYS A 8 -0.80 -5.87 -35.89
N SER A 9 0.25 -6.38 -35.29
CA SER A 9 0.16 -7.24 -34.10
C SER A 9 -0.30 -6.39 -32.92
N VAL A 10 -1.53 -6.58 -32.51
CA VAL A 10 -2.04 -6.07 -31.23
C VAL A 10 -1.55 -7.04 -30.15
N VAL A 11 -0.52 -6.65 -29.42
CA VAL A 11 -0.10 -7.38 -28.21
C VAL A 11 -1.10 -7.05 -27.11
N ALA A 12 -2.07 -7.90 -26.90
CA ALA A 12 -2.95 -7.86 -25.74
C ALA A 12 -2.13 -8.31 -24.52
N ILE A 13 -1.78 -7.36 -23.63
CA ILE A 13 -1.19 -7.67 -22.34
C ILE A 13 -2.31 -8.19 -21.46
N THR A 14 -2.47 -9.50 -21.45
CA THR A 14 -3.39 -10.20 -20.52
C THR A 14 -2.77 -10.10 -19.13
N ALA A 15 -3.40 -9.37 -18.23
CA ALA A 15 -3.03 -9.37 -16.82
C ALA A 15 -3.35 -10.76 -16.25
N VAL A 16 -2.31 -11.56 -16.03
CA VAL A 16 -2.45 -12.88 -15.39
C VAL A 16 -2.73 -12.65 -13.91
N VAL A 17 -3.98 -12.85 -13.52
CA VAL A 17 -4.38 -12.94 -12.10
C VAL A 17 -4.00 -14.32 -11.62
N VAL A 18 -2.86 -14.46 -10.93
CA VAL A 18 -2.48 -15.71 -10.27
C VAL A 18 -3.08 -15.72 -8.88
N SER A 19 -4.15 -16.49 -8.70
CA SER A 19 -4.68 -16.83 -7.37
C SER A 19 -3.90 -18.02 -6.83
N CYS A 20 -3.05 -17.81 -5.82
CA CYS A 20 -2.37 -18.87 -5.10
C CYS A 20 -3.21 -19.31 -3.89
N LEU A 21 -3.81 -20.49 -3.96
CA LEU A 21 -4.39 -21.17 -2.81
C LEU A 21 -3.25 -21.80 -1.99
N ASN A 22 -2.98 -21.25 -0.82
CA ASN A 22 -2.10 -21.91 0.16
C ASN A 22 -2.96 -22.81 1.05
N ALA A 23 -2.59 -24.06 1.22
CA ALA A 23 -3.35 -25.10 1.92
C ALA A 23 -3.66 -24.80 3.42
N TYR A 24 -3.14 -23.71 3.98
CA TYR A 24 -3.40 -23.19 5.34
C TYR A 24 -3.38 -21.65 5.43
N GLY A 25 -3.54 -20.92 4.35
CA GLY A 25 -3.45 -19.45 4.32
C GLY A 25 -4.66 -18.80 3.68
N ALA A 26 -5.02 -17.61 4.15
CA ALA A 26 -6.04 -16.77 3.54
C ALA A 26 -5.74 -16.52 2.05
N SER A 27 -6.78 -16.52 1.21
CA SER A 27 -6.62 -16.23 -0.22
C SER A 27 -6.29 -14.75 -0.44
N TYR A 28 -5.48 -14.46 -1.44
CA TYR A 28 -5.10 -13.09 -1.81
C TYR A 28 -4.91 -12.93 -3.31
N THR A 29 -5.14 -11.72 -3.78
CA THR A 29 -4.78 -11.27 -5.12
C THR A 29 -3.49 -10.47 -5.08
N THR A 30 -2.55 -10.75 -5.98
CA THR A 30 -1.31 -9.95 -6.12
C THR A 30 -1.52 -8.82 -7.12
N LYS A 31 -1.31 -7.58 -6.68
CA LYS A 31 -1.38 -6.37 -7.49
C LYS A 31 0.04 -5.91 -7.86
N ALA A 32 0.27 -5.69 -9.15
CA ALA A 32 1.53 -5.14 -9.64
C ALA A 32 1.67 -3.66 -9.28
N VAL A 33 2.88 -3.23 -8.92
CA VAL A 33 3.23 -1.83 -8.68
C VAL A 33 4.11 -1.29 -9.82
N PRO A 34 4.17 0.04 -10.03
CA PRO A 34 5.11 0.62 -10.97
C PRO A 34 6.56 0.28 -10.61
N VAL A 35 7.37 -0.05 -11.61
CA VAL A 35 8.79 -0.42 -11.41
C VAL A 35 9.52 0.69 -10.67
N GLY A 36 10.30 0.34 -9.66
CA GLY A 36 11.09 1.27 -8.87
C GLY A 36 10.31 2.10 -7.85
N ALA A 37 8.99 1.84 -7.66
CA ALA A 37 8.18 2.54 -6.67
C ALA A 37 8.71 2.29 -5.25
N SER A 38 9.44 3.26 -4.71
CA SER A 38 10.17 3.13 -3.43
C SER A 38 9.71 4.09 -2.34
N LYS A 39 9.12 5.22 -2.70
CA LYS A 39 8.73 6.26 -1.75
C LYS A 39 7.52 5.84 -0.90
N LYS A 40 7.67 5.93 0.42
CA LYS A 40 6.65 5.61 1.41
C LYS A 40 6.50 6.80 2.35
N THR A 41 5.37 7.49 2.26
CA THR A 41 5.11 8.66 3.12
C THR A 41 4.35 8.26 4.40
N TYR A 42 3.98 9.25 5.18
CA TYR A 42 3.14 9.05 6.35
C TYR A 42 2.11 10.18 6.49
N MET A 43 1.04 9.88 7.18
CA MET A 43 0.05 10.88 7.64
C MET A 43 -0.27 10.66 9.12
N SER A 44 -0.63 11.75 9.81
CA SER A 44 -1.08 11.67 11.19
C SER A 44 -2.43 10.96 11.28
N TYR A 45 -2.60 9.99 12.19
CA TYR A 45 -3.91 9.38 12.45
C TYR A 45 -4.96 10.42 12.87
N LYS A 46 -4.54 11.57 13.42
CA LYS A 46 -5.42 12.66 13.81
C LYS A 46 -6.05 13.40 12.63
N ALA A 47 -5.54 13.21 11.40
CA ALA A 47 -6.16 13.75 10.20
C ALA A 47 -7.46 13.01 9.82
N ILE A 48 -7.67 11.80 10.37
CA ILE A 48 -8.92 11.05 10.20
C ILE A 48 -9.93 11.56 11.24
N THR A 49 -10.74 12.53 10.85
CA THR A 49 -11.59 13.31 11.79
C THR A 49 -13.06 12.94 11.75
N ASP A 50 -13.53 12.30 10.67
CA ASP A 50 -14.93 11.87 10.57
C ASP A 50 -15.21 10.70 11.52
N ARG A 51 -15.84 11.02 12.65
CA ARG A 51 -16.14 10.07 13.73
C ARG A 51 -17.14 8.98 13.34
N THR A 52 -17.89 9.16 12.26
CA THR A 52 -18.86 8.19 11.75
C THR A 52 -18.20 7.16 10.85
N SER A 53 -17.05 7.51 10.25
CA SER A 53 -16.32 6.67 9.31
C SER A 53 -15.74 5.40 9.95
N TYR A 54 -15.61 4.36 9.14
CA TYR A 54 -14.96 3.12 9.58
C TYR A 54 -13.45 3.34 9.83
N GLN A 55 -12.80 4.21 9.07
CA GLN A 55 -11.41 4.63 9.28
C GLN A 55 -11.20 5.16 10.70
N TYR A 56 -12.07 6.07 11.16
CA TYR A 56 -12.00 6.60 12.52
C TYR A 56 -12.19 5.50 13.57
N LYS A 57 -13.17 4.61 13.38
CA LYS A 57 -13.42 3.47 14.27
C LYS A 57 -12.20 2.54 14.35
N LEU A 58 -11.54 2.27 13.21
CA LEU A 58 -10.29 1.51 13.19
C LEU A 58 -9.17 2.21 13.98
N GLN A 59 -9.01 3.53 13.81
CA GLN A 59 -8.00 4.28 14.56
C GLN A 59 -8.27 4.29 16.08
N LYS A 60 -9.52 4.19 16.52
CA LYS A 60 -9.85 4.01 17.94
C LYS A 60 -9.41 2.67 18.50
N ARG A 61 -9.42 1.60 17.69
CA ARG A 61 -8.91 0.27 18.04
C ARG A 61 -7.38 0.18 17.93
N ALA A 62 -6.79 0.95 17.01
CA ALA A 62 -5.37 0.90 16.73
C ALA A 62 -4.52 1.34 17.92
N THR A 63 -3.37 0.71 18.09
CA THR A 63 -2.32 1.12 19.04
C THR A 63 -1.15 1.74 18.29
N THR A 64 -0.32 2.50 18.99
CA THR A 64 0.93 3.02 18.42
C THR A 64 2.04 2.01 18.63
N GLY A 65 2.54 1.43 17.54
CA GLY A 65 3.61 0.44 17.54
C GLY A 65 5.00 1.07 17.35
N LYS A 66 5.96 0.23 16.95
CA LYS A 66 7.33 0.67 16.64
C LYS A 66 7.33 1.80 15.61
N TYR A 67 8.29 2.69 15.72
CA TYR A 67 8.51 3.86 14.81
C TYR A 67 7.34 4.84 14.75
N GLY A 68 6.40 4.77 15.71
CA GLY A 68 5.20 5.59 15.71
C GLY A 68 4.11 5.15 14.74
N ILE A 69 4.25 4.01 14.07
CA ILE A 69 3.24 3.49 13.13
C ILE A 69 2.04 2.96 13.91
N ARG A 70 0.82 3.31 13.48
CA ARG A 70 -0.41 2.75 14.04
C ARG A 70 -0.56 1.29 13.61
N THR A 71 -1.00 0.42 14.53
CA THR A 71 -1.15 -1.02 14.30
C THR A 71 -2.50 -1.54 14.77
N ILE A 72 -3.04 -2.52 14.04
CA ILE A 72 -4.22 -3.31 14.41
C ILE A 72 -3.87 -4.78 14.17
N ASP A 73 -4.06 -5.63 15.17
CA ASP A 73 -3.80 -7.08 15.11
C ASP A 73 -2.39 -7.40 14.54
N GLY A 74 -1.38 -6.62 14.97
CA GLY A 74 0.00 -6.77 14.52
C GLY A 74 0.28 -6.29 13.09
N ARG A 75 -0.69 -5.65 12.40
CA ARG A 75 -0.56 -5.11 11.05
C ARG A 75 -0.45 -3.60 11.07
N TYR A 76 0.41 -3.05 10.26
CA TYR A 76 0.57 -1.59 10.12
C TYR A 76 -0.63 -0.96 9.39
N CYS A 77 -1.19 0.11 9.95
CA CYS A 77 -2.22 0.91 9.31
C CYS A 77 -1.62 1.71 8.16
N ILE A 78 -2.17 1.54 6.95
CA ILE A 78 -1.71 2.24 5.74
C ILE A 78 -2.87 2.82 4.94
N ALA A 79 -2.52 3.71 4.01
CA ALA A 79 -3.34 4.12 2.88
C ALA A 79 -2.61 3.80 1.56
N VAL A 80 -3.36 3.33 0.57
CA VAL A 80 -2.89 3.09 -0.80
C VAL A 80 -3.90 3.64 -1.81
N GLY A 81 -3.49 3.77 -3.07
CA GLY A 81 -4.38 4.18 -4.15
C GLY A 81 -5.51 3.18 -4.42
N SER A 82 -6.63 3.66 -4.92
CA SER A 82 -7.84 2.86 -5.16
C SER A 82 -7.65 1.69 -6.15
N TYR A 83 -6.61 1.72 -6.98
CA TYR A 83 -6.21 0.59 -7.82
C TYR A 83 -5.94 -0.68 -7.00
N TYR A 84 -5.35 -0.53 -5.82
CA TYR A 84 -4.98 -1.69 -4.99
C TYR A 84 -6.18 -2.20 -4.21
N CYS A 85 -6.81 -1.35 -3.42
CA CYS A 85 -7.95 -1.70 -2.59
C CYS A 85 -8.72 -0.45 -2.16
N THR A 86 -10.05 -0.59 -2.03
CA THR A 86 -10.95 0.49 -1.56
C THR A 86 -11.69 0.12 -0.29
N THR A 87 -11.74 -1.16 0.08
CA THR A 87 -12.46 -1.63 1.26
C THR A 87 -11.62 -1.42 2.51
N ILE A 88 -12.00 -0.47 3.34
CA ILE A 88 -11.31 -0.18 4.62
C ILE A 88 -11.40 -1.39 5.54
N GLY A 89 -10.28 -1.72 6.21
CA GLY A 89 -10.16 -2.90 7.06
C GLY A 89 -9.53 -4.10 6.34
N THR A 90 -9.41 -4.08 5.01
CA THR A 90 -8.81 -5.18 4.24
C THR A 90 -7.37 -5.41 4.66
N LYS A 91 -7.00 -6.67 4.89
CA LYS A 91 -5.61 -7.08 5.12
C LYS A 91 -4.81 -6.96 3.83
N LEU A 92 -3.62 -6.36 3.92
CA LEU A 92 -2.69 -6.18 2.81
C LEU A 92 -1.30 -6.62 3.23
N ASP A 93 -0.50 -7.15 2.29
CA ASP A 93 0.94 -7.32 2.52
C ASP A 93 1.70 -6.53 1.45
N ILE A 94 2.60 -5.67 1.89
CA ILE A 94 3.56 -4.99 1.02
C ILE A 94 4.76 -5.91 0.85
N VAL A 95 4.99 -6.40 -0.35
CA VAL A 95 6.15 -7.23 -0.68
C VAL A 95 7.24 -6.34 -1.24
N MET A 96 8.38 -6.30 -0.57
CA MET A 96 9.53 -5.52 -0.98
C MET A 96 10.38 -6.28 -2.00
N GLU A 97 11.16 -5.57 -2.84
CA GLU A 97 12.09 -6.21 -3.79
C GLU A 97 13.14 -7.10 -3.10
N ASN A 98 13.54 -6.77 -1.89
CA ASN A 98 14.48 -7.57 -1.09
C ASN A 98 13.84 -8.81 -0.42
N GLY A 99 12.57 -9.11 -0.73
CA GLY A 99 11.82 -10.24 -0.18
C GLY A 99 11.14 -9.98 1.17
N THR A 100 11.38 -8.84 1.82
CA THR A 100 10.68 -8.48 3.07
C THR A 100 9.19 -8.37 2.83
N VAL A 101 8.39 -8.98 3.70
CA VAL A 101 6.92 -8.87 3.68
C VAL A 101 6.47 -8.05 4.87
N VAL A 102 5.81 -6.92 4.59
CA VAL A 102 5.29 -6.00 5.60
C VAL A 102 3.79 -6.19 5.71
N LYS A 103 3.33 -6.74 6.83
CA LYS A 103 1.91 -6.98 7.10
C LYS A 103 1.19 -5.66 7.38
N CYS A 104 0.17 -5.36 6.60
CA CYS A 104 -0.58 -4.10 6.66
C CYS A 104 -2.09 -4.33 6.70
N VAL A 105 -2.81 -3.26 7.03
CA VAL A 105 -4.27 -3.15 6.91
C VAL A 105 -4.60 -1.82 6.24
N LEU A 106 -5.55 -1.83 5.31
CA LEU A 106 -6.07 -0.59 4.72
C LEU A 106 -6.88 0.16 5.77
N ALA A 107 -6.30 1.20 6.34
CA ALA A 107 -6.93 1.98 7.41
C ALA A 107 -7.39 3.36 6.94
N ASP A 108 -7.00 3.76 5.73
CA ASP A 108 -7.51 4.93 5.01
C ASP A 108 -7.32 4.74 3.50
N GLY A 109 -8.06 5.47 2.68
CA GLY A 109 -7.96 5.46 1.22
C GLY A 109 -7.33 6.74 0.69
N LYS A 110 -6.43 6.62 -0.30
CA LYS A 110 -5.99 7.82 -1.04
C LYS A 110 -7.09 8.28 -1.99
N ASP A 111 -7.49 9.54 -1.86
CA ASP A 111 -8.41 10.17 -2.80
C ASP A 111 -7.76 10.21 -4.21
N ASN A 112 -8.51 9.80 -5.23
CA ASN A 112 -8.05 9.73 -6.62
C ASN A 112 -7.54 11.08 -7.15
N LYS A 113 -8.05 12.22 -6.65
CA LYS A 113 -7.54 13.55 -7.00
C LYS A 113 -6.08 13.79 -6.54
N HIS A 114 -5.58 12.98 -5.61
CA HIS A 114 -4.21 13.04 -5.08
C HIS A 114 -3.32 11.93 -5.62
N THR A 115 -3.81 11.14 -6.59
CA THR A 115 -3.06 10.06 -7.23
C THR A 115 -2.77 10.36 -8.70
N ASP A 116 -1.95 9.51 -9.32
CA ASP A 116 -1.75 9.48 -10.77
C ASP A 116 -3.02 9.01 -11.50
N SER A 117 -3.03 9.09 -12.83
CA SER A 117 -4.17 8.69 -13.65
C SER A 117 -4.56 7.22 -13.53
N SER A 118 -3.64 6.38 -13.03
CA SER A 118 -3.88 4.95 -12.80
C SER A 118 -4.30 4.63 -11.35
N ASN A 119 -4.36 5.63 -10.48
CA ASN A 119 -4.61 5.50 -9.03
C ASN A 119 -3.66 4.54 -8.32
N ARG A 120 -2.41 4.42 -8.81
CA ARG A 120 -1.38 3.55 -8.23
C ARG A 120 -0.42 4.29 -7.31
N LEU A 121 -0.01 5.50 -7.71
CA LEU A 121 0.92 6.33 -6.96
C LEU A 121 0.25 7.63 -6.52
N GLY A 122 0.59 8.13 -5.36
CA GLY A 122 0.31 9.53 -5.03
C GLY A 122 1.03 10.46 -6.03
N ARG A 123 0.51 11.67 -6.26
CA ARG A 123 1.14 12.67 -7.15
C ARG A 123 2.58 12.99 -6.78
N ASN A 124 2.96 12.78 -5.53
CA ASN A 124 4.34 12.93 -5.03
C ASN A 124 5.21 11.66 -5.24
N GLY A 125 4.73 10.66 -5.98
CA GLY A 125 5.40 9.38 -6.22
C GLY A 125 5.28 8.36 -5.07
N CYS A 126 4.47 8.63 -4.05
CA CYS A 126 4.30 7.75 -2.92
C CYS A 126 3.46 6.52 -3.28
N ILE A 127 3.99 5.30 -3.02
CA ILE A 127 3.28 4.04 -3.23
C ILE A 127 2.41 3.68 -2.02
N VAL A 128 2.93 3.88 -0.82
CA VAL A 128 2.26 3.57 0.46
C VAL A 128 2.40 4.75 1.40
N GLU A 129 1.31 5.09 2.09
CA GLU A 129 1.31 6.09 3.14
C GLU A 129 0.99 5.43 4.48
N PHE A 130 1.92 5.48 5.42
CA PHE A 130 1.73 4.91 6.75
C PHE A 130 0.92 5.86 7.64
N ILE A 131 -0.02 5.32 8.41
CA ILE A 131 -0.76 6.08 9.40
C ILE A 131 0.00 6.03 10.72
N VAL A 132 0.36 7.21 11.25
CA VAL A 132 1.29 7.33 12.37
C VAL A 132 0.77 8.21 13.51
N ASP A 133 1.27 7.98 14.70
CA ASP A 133 1.32 8.99 15.77
C ASP A 133 2.58 9.83 15.60
N THR A 134 2.42 11.04 15.13
CA THR A 134 3.55 11.95 14.85
C THR A 134 4.38 12.33 16.08
N LYS A 135 3.87 12.12 17.30
CA LYS A 135 4.61 12.35 18.54
C LYS A 135 5.67 11.24 18.75
N SER A 136 5.33 10.00 18.37
CA SER A 136 6.17 8.81 18.53
C SER A 136 6.89 8.40 17.24
N LEU A 137 6.73 9.19 16.15
CA LEU A 137 7.33 8.89 14.86
C LEU A 137 8.86 8.91 14.94
N ASP A 138 9.50 7.91 14.31
CA ASP A 138 10.95 7.87 14.12
C ASP A 138 11.48 9.22 13.63
N LYS A 139 12.51 9.74 14.32
CA LYS A 139 13.04 11.10 14.07
C LYS A 139 13.60 11.25 12.66
N THR A 140 14.24 10.20 12.13
CA THR A 140 14.80 10.22 10.77
C THR A 140 13.70 10.22 9.73
N CYS A 141 12.68 9.36 9.89
CA CYS A 141 11.49 9.36 9.03
C CYS A 141 10.80 10.71 9.04
N LYS A 142 10.66 11.33 10.22
CA LYS A 142 10.05 12.67 10.35
C LYS A 142 10.83 13.73 9.60
N LYS A 143 12.17 13.71 9.72
CA LYS A 143 13.08 14.66 9.03
C LYS A 143 13.03 14.47 7.51
N MET A 144 13.02 13.22 7.04
CA MET A 144 13.08 12.88 5.62
C MET A 144 11.72 12.87 4.92
N GLY A 145 10.61 12.85 5.67
CA GLY A 145 9.26 12.70 5.11
C GLY A 145 9.02 11.33 4.45
N ASP A 146 9.86 10.33 4.77
CA ASP A 146 9.84 9.02 4.12
C ASP A 146 10.09 7.89 5.12
N MET A 147 9.18 6.92 5.16
CA MET A 147 9.24 5.76 6.05
C MET A 147 10.30 4.74 5.65
N SER A 148 10.92 4.87 4.48
CA SER A 148 12.07 4.03 4.07
C SER A 148 13.27 4.19 5.00
N TYR A 149 13.31 5.26 5.79
CA TYR A 149 14.38 5.59 6.74
C TYR A 149 14.14 5.07 8.16
N VAL A 150 13.13 4.20 8.39
CA VAL A 150 12.98 3.56 9.70
C VAL A 150 14.27 2.83 10.09
N SER A 151 14.66 2.95 11.35
CA SER A 151 15.95 2.45 11.86
C SER A 151 16.15 0.93 11.69
N SER A 152 15.08 0.16 11.53
CA SER A 152 15.19 -1.29 11.24
C SER A 152 15.63 -1.61 9.81
N GLY A 153 15.57 -0.65 8.87
CA GLY A 153 15.81 -0.92 7.45
C GLY A 153 14.74 -1.75 6.74
N GLY A 154 13.74 -2.26 7.46
CA GLY A 154 12.73 -3.19 6.90
C GLY A 154 11.80 -2.58 5.84
N LEU A 155 11.75 -1.24 5.75
CA LEU A 155 10.99 -0.53 4.74
C LEU A 155 11.87 0.09 3.63
N LYS A 156 13.17 -0.24 3.60
CA LYS A 156 14.12 0.30 2.62
C LYS A 156 13.93 -0.34 1.24
N GLY A 157 14.08 0.45 0.20
CA GLY A 157 14.05 -0.02 -1.19
C GLY A 157 12.66 0.04 -1.83
N ALA A 158 12.54 -0.54 -3.02
CA ALA A 158 11.33 -0.53 -3.82
C ALA A 158 10.31 -1.59 -3.35
N VAL A 159 9.05 -1.32 -3.61
CA VAL A 159 7.95 -2.27 -3.45
C VAL A 159 7.83 -3.10 -4.72
N LYS A 160 7.85 -4.41 -4.60
CA LYS A 160 7.68 -5.37 -5.69
C LYS A 160 6.21 -5.56 -6.07
N SER A 161 5.37 -5.74 -5.06
CA SER A 161 3.93 -5.97 -5.26
C SER A 161 3.15 -5.72 -3.96
N ILE A 162 1.83 -5.64 -4.09
CA ILE A 162 0.90 -5.60 -2.96
C ILE A 162 -0.02 -6.81 -3.04
N ARG A 163 -0.05 -7.63 -1.97
CA ARG A 163 -1.03 -8.71 -1.82
C ARG A 163 -2.25 -8.15 -1.13
N VAL A 164 -3.42 -8.41 -1.68
CA VAL A 164 -4.73 -7.96 -1.16
C VAL A 164 -5.50 -9.20 -0.78
N TYR A 165 -5.80 -9.36 0.50
CA TYR A 165 -6.51 -10.52 1.04
C TYR A 165 -8.02 -10.33 0.94
N ASP A 166 -8.76 -11.43 0.87
CA ASP A 166 -10.23 -11.45 0.90
C ASP A 166 -10.78 -11.29 2.34
N GLU A 167 -9.89 -10.96 3.29
CA GLU A 167 -10.17 -10.80 4.72
C GLU A 167 -10.01 -9.36 5.20
N THR A 168 -10.83 -9.01 6.17
CA THR A 168 -10.72 -7.76 6.97
C THR A 168 -10.30 -8.03 8.41
N VAL A 169 -9.91 -6.96 9.15
CA VAL A 169 -9.64 -6.97 10.60
C VAL A 169 -10.87 -6.64 11.42
#